data_d974a5ff070443b9b127a95942ab54a6
#
_entry.id   d974a5ff070443b9b127a95942ab54a6
#
_cell.length_a   1.000
_cell.length_b   1.000
_cell.length_c   1.000
_cell.angle_alpha   90.00
_cell.angle_beta   90.00
_cell.angle_gamma   90.00
#
_symmetry.space_group_name_H-M   'P 1'
#
loop_
_entity.id
_entity.type
_entity.pdbx_description
1 polymer ?
#
loop_
_entity_poly.entity_id
_entity_poly.type
_entity_poly.pdbx_seq_one_letter_code
_entity_poly.pdbx_strand_id
1 'polypeptide(L)'
;MNKLNVLNVSDANKFAFIKGNRPTDEKAIKVKKDSISEHGILCPITAVNGEEVIKSNGHLTDLDGNDIADEHAKDYYAVLDGQHRLKAYLELGLPLEDLVVIEPLNKKIAIALLIAEMNICTKTWKGSDYMAAPAMAIKETNAAFDFAMELQRRNFPLSTISLWACGNNKL
;
A
#
# COMPACT_ATOMS: atom_id res chain seq x y z
N MET A 1 12.68 -9.77 -23.00
CA MET A 1 11.64 -8.97 -22.33
C MET A 1 11.33 -9.67 -21.01
N ASN A 2 11.69 -9.06 -19.88
CA ASN A 2 11.43 -9.67 -18.57
C ASN A 2 9.93 -9.56 -18.28
N LYS A 3 9.26 -10.70 -18.15
CA LYS A 3 7.84 -10.73 -17.75
C LYS A 3 7.76 -10.54 -16.23
N LEU A 4 6.74 -9.81 -15.79
CA LEU A 4 6.39 -9.74 -14.38
C LEU A 4 6.09 -11.15 -13.86
N ASN A 5 6.66 -11.49 -12.70
CA ASN A 5 6.37 -12.78 -12.08
C ASN A 5 5.18 -12.61 -11.13
N VAL A 6 4.09 -13.33 -11.40
CA VAL A 6 2.88 -13.35 -10.58
C VAL A 6 2.91 -14.63 -9.75
N LEU A 7 2.76 -14.50 -8.45
CA LEU A 7 2.71 -15.62 -7.52
C LEU A 7 1.25 -16.06 -7.31
N ASN A 8 0.99 -17.35 -7.46
CA ASN A 8 -0.31 -17.93 -7.16
C ASN A 8 -0.33 -18.39 -5.69
N VAL A 9 -1.02 -17.65 -4.86
CA VAL A 9 -1.19 -17.97 -3.43
C VAL A 9 -2.62 -18.43 -3.20
N SER A 10 -2.80 -19.71 -2.87
CA SER A 10 -4.10 -20.34 -2.65
C SER A 10 -4.48 -20.47 -1.16
N ASP A 11 -3.56 -20.12 -0.26
CA ASP A 11 -3.75 -20.24 1.19
C ASP A 11 -3.24 -18.96 1.88
N ALA A 12 -4.13 -18.26 2.58
CA ALA A 12 -3.81 -17.04 3.32
C ALA A 12 -2.74 -17.28 4.40
N ASN A 13 -2.68 -18.47 4.99
CA ASN A 13 -1.70 -18.83 6.00
C ASN A 13 -0.27 -18.97 5.44
N LYS A 14 -0.10 -18.89 4.13
CA LYS A 14 1.20 -18.86 3.47
C LYS A 14 1.79 -17.47 3.36
N PHE A 15 1.07 -16.43 3.73
CA PHE A 15 1.66 -15.10 3.85
C PHE A 15 2.39 -14.94 5.19
N ALA A 16 3.51 -14.22 5.15
CA ALA A 16 4.30 -13.86 6.32
C ALA A 16 4.73 -12.39 6.23
N PHE A 17 4.96 -11.78 7.38
CA PHE A 17 5.57 -10.46 7.48
C PHE A 17 7.05 -10.58 7.83
N ILE A 18 7.81 -9.57 7.46
CA ILE A 18 9.25 -9.51 7.78
C ILE A 18 9.40 -8.85 9.13
N LYS A 19 10.05 -9.55 10.06
CA LYS A 19 10.31 -9.06 11.41
C LYS A 19 11.16 -7.77 11.34
N GLY A 20 10.71 -6.73 12.04
CA GLY A 20 11.36 -5.42 11.99
C GLY A 20 10.89 -4.49 10.87
N ASN A 21 10.04 -4.95 9.96
CA ASN A 21 9.33 -4.05 9.04
C ASN A 21 8.30 -3.22 9.80
N ARG A 22 7.77 -2.15 9.16
CA ARG A 22 6.75 -1.28 9.76
C ARG A 22 5.56 -2.11 10.27
N PRO A 23 5.15 -1.96 11.54
CA PRO A 23 3.98 -2.67 12.04
C PRO A 23 2.72 -2.23 11.30
N THR A 24 1.73 -3.09 11.24
CA THR A 24 0.42 -2.75 10.68
C THR A 24 -0.35 -1.87 11.68
N ASP A 25 -1.06 -0.87 11.16
CA ASP A 25 -1.89 0.07 11.92
C ASP A 25 -3.37 -0.16 11.58
N GLU A 26 -4.18 -0.36 12.60
CA GLU A 26 -5.62 -0.63 12.49
C GLU A 26 -6.39 0.47 11.75
N LYS A 27 -6.00 1.75 11.94
CA LYS A 27 -6.62 2.87 11.22
C LYS A 27 -6.31 2.80 9.72
N ALA A 28 -5.07 2.47 9.38
CA ALA A 28 -4.67 2.28 8.00
C ALA A 28 -5.35 1.07 7.36
N ILE A 29 -5.51 -0.04 8.11
CA ILE A 29 -6.25 -1.22 7.65
C ILE A 29 -7.71 -0.84 7.36
N LYS A 30 -8.38 -0.11 8.27
CA LYS A 30 -9.77 0.32 8.07
C LYS A 30 -9.93 1.16 6.79
N VAL A 31 -9.07 2.15 6.58
CA VAL A 31 -9.09 2.98 5.35
C VAL A 31 -8.89 2.11 4.11
N LYS A 32 -8.03 1.08 4.17
CA LYS A 32 -7.83 0.16 3.05
C LYS A 32 -9.04 -0.75 2.83
N LYS A 33 -9.73 -1.19 3.89
CA LYS A 33 -10.98 -1.96 3.77
C LYS A 33 -12.06 -1.16 3.06
N ASP A 34 -12.27 0.09 3.46
CA ASP A 34 -13.25 0.98 2.82
C ASP A 34 -12.92 1.15 1.32
N SER A 35 -11.67 1.45 0.99
CA SER A 35 -11.21 1.60 -0.40
C SER A 35 -11.34 0.32 -1.22
N ILE A 36 -10.97 -0.84 -0.65
CA ILE A 36 -11.05 -2.13 -1.35
C ILE A 36 -12.51 -2.53 -1.58
N SER A 37 -13.39 -2.27 -0.62
CA SER A 37 -14.83 -2.55 -0.75
C SER A 37 -15.47 -1.73 -1.87
N GLU A 38 -15.03 -0.50 -2.08
CA GLU A 38 -15.60 0.42 -3.08
C GLU A 38 -14.98 0.23 -4.47
N HIS A 39 -13.67 0.01 -4.54
CA HIS A 39 -12.91 0.07 -5.80
C HIS A 39 -12.17 -1.22 -6.14
N GLY A 40 -12.21 -2.23 -5.30
CA GLY A 40 -11.36 -3.42 -5.42
C GLY A 40 -9.90 -3.12 -5.05
N ILE A 41 -9.03 -4.11 -5.25
CA ILE A 41 -7.60 -3.95 -4.98
C ILE A 41 -6.90 -3.26 -6.16
N LEU A 42 -6.54 -1.99 -5.98
CA LEU A 42 -5.96 -1.14 -7.03
C LEU A 42 -4.46 -1.34 -7.26
N CYS A 43 -3.75 -1.90 -6.27
CA CYS A 43 -2.31 -2.13 -6.34
C CYS A 43 -1.99 -3.56 -5.88
N PRO A 44 -1.12 -4.28 -6.58
CA PRO A 44 -0.74 -5.63 -6.19
C PRO A 44 -0.02 -5.66 -4.84
N ILE A 45 0.00 -6.83 -4.22
CA ILE A 45 0.90 -7.12 -3.10
C ILE A 45 2.25 -7.50 -3.69
N THR A 46 3.34 -7.01 -3.10
CA THR A 46 4.69 -7.43 -3.48
C THR A 46 5.26 -8.36 -2.43
N ALA A 47 5.63 -9.57 -2.84
CA ALA A 47 6.17 -10.60 -1.95
C ALA A 47 7.32 -11.37 -2.60
N VAL A 48 8.12 -12.02 -1.77
CA VAL A 48 9.18 -12.98 -2.20
C VAL A 48 8.99 -14.29 -1.45
N ASN A 49 9.65 -15.36 -1.91
CA ASN A 49 9.74 -16.55 -1.08
C ASN A 49 10.46 -16.23 0.22
N GLY A 50 9.94 -16.70 1.35
CA GLY A 50 10.49 -16.40 2.67
C GLY A 50 11.95 -16.82 2.86
N GLU A 51 12.40 -17.84 2.13
CA GLU A 51 13.80 -18.27 2.12
C GLU A 51 14.76 -17.13 1.70
N GLU A 52 14.33 -16.25 0.80
CA GLU A 52 15.14 -15.08 0.37
C GLU A 52 15.34 -14.08 1.51
N VAL A 53 14.38 -13.97 2.42
CA VAL A 53 14.49 -13.15 3.63
C VAL A 53 15.54 -13.74 4.57
N ILE A 54 15.51 -15.06 4.79
CA ILE A 54 16.50 -15.75 5.64
C ILE A 54 17.90 -15.62 5.06
N LYS A 55 18.07 -15.78 3.75
CA LYS A 55 19.36 -15.57 3.04
C LYS A 55 19.89 -14.15 3.22
N SER A 56 19.02 -13.19 3.50
CA SER A 56 19.36 -11.79 3.78
C SER A 56 19.50 -11.48 5.27
N ASN A 57 19.63 -12.50 6.13
CA ASN A 57 19.67 -12.40 7.60
C ASN A 57 18.43 -11.73 8.23
N GLY A 58 17.28 -11.82 7.57
CA GLY A 58 16.00 -11.42 8.13
C GLY A 58 15.26 -12.62 8.73
N HIS A 59 14.18 -12.33 9.47
CA HIS A 59 13.29 -13.34 10.05
C HIS A 59 11.85 -13.02 9.67
N LEU A 60 10.99 -14.03 9.80
CA LEU A 60 9.58 -13.92 9.46
C LEU A 60 8.69 -14.02 10.70
N THR A 61 7.55 -13.36 10.61
CA THR A 61 6.41 -13.58 11.50
C THR A 61 5.19 -13.96 10.67
N ASP A 62 4.26 -14.68 11.28
CA ASP A 62 2.93 -14.88 10.68
C ASP A 62 2.12 -13.56 10.69
N LEU A 63 0.87 -13.63 10.20
CA LEU A 63 0.00 -12.46 10.13
C LEU A 63 -0.43 -11.93 11.51
N ASP A 64 -0.30 -12.75 12.55
CA ASP A 64 -0.62 -12.41 13.94
C ASP A 64 0.59 -11.92 14.74
N GLY A 65 1.79 -11.99 14.13
CA GLY A 65 3.04 -11.52 14.73
C GLY A 65 3.84 -12.59 15.47
N ASN A 66 3.45 -13.87 15.39
CA ASN A 66 4.21 -14.97 15.96
C ASN A 66 5.43 -15.29 15.09
N ASP A 67 6.57 -15.61 15.70
CA ASP A 67 7.78 -15.94 14.96
C ASP A 67 7.62 -17.25 14.18
N ILE A 68 8.05 -17.24 12.92
CA ILE A 68 8.16 -18.43 12.07
C ILE A 68 9.61 -18.92 12.13
N ALA A 69 9.81 -20.21 12.40
CA ALA A 69 11.13 -20.80 12.39
C ALA A 69 11.77 -20.73 10.99
N ASP A 70 13.05 -20.38 10.94
CA ASP A 70 13.78 -20.11 9.68
C ASP A 70 13.74 -21.31 8.71
N GLU A 71 13.71 -22.53 9.24
CA GLU A 71 13.60 -23.78 8.46
C GLU A 71 12.28 -23.93 7.70
N HIS A 72 11.22 -23.26 8.17
CA HIS A 72 9.90 -23.24 7.54
C HIS A 72 9.69 -22.03 6.62
N ALA A 73 10.60 -21.07 6.60
CA ALA A 73 10.45 -19.84 5.81
C ALA A 73 10.18 -20.08 4.33
N LYS A 74 10.75 -21.15 3.75
CA LYS A 74 10.53 -21.56 2.34
C LYS A 74 9.08 -21.83 1.98
N ASP A 75 8.24 -22.14 2.98
CA ASP A 75 6.81 -22.47 2.81
C ASP A 75 5.92 -21.23 2.80
N TYR A 76 6.51 -20.05 2.97
CA TYR A 76 5.82 -18.76 3.09
C TYR A 76 6.19 -17.78 2.00
N TYR A 77 5.29 -16.85 1.75
CA TYR A 77 5.50 -15.66 0.93
C TYR A 77 5.65 -14.44 1.83
N ALA A 78 6.86 -13.92 1.92
CA ALA A 78 7.21 -12.76 2.73
C ALA A 78 6.78 -11.47 2.04
N VAL A 79 5.88 -10.71 2.65
CA VAL A 79 5.34 -9.48 2.10
C VAL A 79 6.35 -8.34 2.27
N LEU A 80 6.82 -7.79 1.14
CA LEU A 80 7.71 -6.63 1.08
C LEU A 80 6.93 -5.31 1.12
N ASP A 81 5.84 -5.24 0.34
CA ASP A 81 4.93 -4.09 0.30
C ASP A 81 3.48 -4.54 0.24
N GLY A 82 2.60 -3.73 0.84
CA GLY A 82 1.16 -3.96 0.84
C GLY A 82 0.62 -4.67 2.08
N GLN A 83 1.34 -4.70 3.21
CA GLN A 83 0.90 -5.37 4.44
C GLN A 83 -0.51 -4.94 4.89
N HIS A 84 -0.79 -3.63 4.92
CA HIS A 84 -2.11 -3.12 5.28
C HIS A 84 -3.19 -3.51 4.26
N ARG A 85 -2.84 -3.53 2.94
CA ARG A 85 -3.76 -3.98 1.88
C ARG A 85 -4.07 -5.46 2.01
N LEU A 86 -3.04 -6.28 2.28
CA LEU A 86 -3.23 -7.71 2.49
C LEU A 86 -4.13 -7.99 3.69
N LYS A 87 -3.84 -7.40 4.86
CA LYS A 87 -4.71 -7.58 6.05
C LYS A 87 -6.13 -7.14 5.77
N ALA A 88 -6.32 -5.96 5.18
CA ALA A 88 -7.64 -5.46 4.81
C ALA A 88 -8.38 -6.42 3.87
N TYR A 89 -7.69 -6.96 2.87
CA TYR A 89 -8.24 -7.90 1.89
C TYR A 89 -8.71 -9.20 2.56
N LEU A 90 -7.86 -9.77 3.41
CA LEU A 90 -8.17 -11.00 4.15
C LEU A 90 -9.31 -10.81 5.16
N GLU A 91 -9.34 -9.68 5.88
CA GLU A 91 -10.43 -9.35 6.81
C GLU A 91 -11.77 -9.10 6.12
N LEU A 92 -11.77 -8.73 4.84
CA LEU A 92 -12.98 -8.66 4.02
C LEU A 92 -13.47 -10.02 3.53
N GLY A 93 -12.68 -11.08 3.72
CA GLY A 93 -13.04 -12.44 3.28
C GLY A 93 -13.10 -12.58 1.75
N LEU A 94 -12.35 -11.77 1.01
CA LEU A 94 -12.34 -11.80 -0.45
C LEU A 94 -11.56 -12.99 -1.00
N PRO A 95 -11.93 -13.51 -2.21
CA PRO A 95 -11.29 -14.68 -2.81
C PRO A 95 -9.80 -14.46 -3.09
N LEU A 96 -8.94 -15.38 -2.68
CA LEU A 96 -7.49 -15.25 -2.91
C LEU A 96 -7.10 -15.32 -4.39
N GLU A 97 -7.91 -15.94 -5.23
CA GLU A 97 -7.72 -15.98 -6.69
C GLU A 97 -7.77 -14.60 -7.34
N ASP A 98 -8.45 -13.64 -6.73
CA ASP A 98 -8.54 -12.25 -7.20
C ASP A 98 -7.40 -11.37 -6.65
N LEU A 99 -6.61 -11.90 -5.71
CA LEU A 99 -5.48 -11.18 -5.12
C LEU A 99 -4.24 -11.28 -6.00
N VAL A 100 -3.86 -10.16 -6.62
CA VAL A 100 -2.64 -10.11 -7.42
C VAL A 100 -1.43 -9.95 -6.50
N VAL A 101 -0.57 -10.97 -6.51
CA VAL A 101 0.70 -10.97 -5.79
C VAL A 101 1.83 -11.03 -6.80
N ILE A 102 2.78 -10.10 -6.73
CA ILE A 102 3.91 -10.01 -7.65
C ILE A 102 5.23 -10.22 -6.92
N GLU A 103 6.20 -10.77 -7.65
CA GLU A 103 7.55 -10.94 -7.16
C GLU A 103 8.50 -9.96 -7.87
N PRO A 104 9.43 -9.30 -7.13
CA PRO A 104 10.44 -8.44 -7.75
C PRO A 104 11.30 -9.20 -8.75
N LEU A 105 11.56 -8.61 -9.91
CA LEU A 105 12.38 -9.24 -10.97
C LEU A 105 13.86 -9.35 -10.58
N ASN A 106 14.35 -8.42 -9.76
CA ASN A 106 15.74 -8.40 -9.31
C ASN A 106 15.88 -8.99 -7.91
N LYS A 107 16.21 -10.27 -7.85
CA LYS A 107 16.45 -11.01 -6.61
C LYS A 107 17.88 -10.86 -6.04
N LYS A 108 18.75 -10.07 -6.70
CA LYS A 108 20.13 -9.87 -6.26
C LYS A 108 20.27 -8.72 -5.25
N ILE A 109 19.22 -7.93 -5.06
CA ILE A 109 19.20 -6.81 -4.13
C ILE A 109 18.82 -7.36 -2.75
N ALA A 110 19.54 -6.94 -1.71
CA ALA A 110 19.20 -7.31 -0.33
C ALA A 110 17.75 -6.87 0.02
N ILE A 111 17.02 -7.73 0.72
CA ILE A 111 15.60 -7.51 1.04
C ILE A 111 15.37 -6.17 1.74
N ALA A 112 16.22 -5.80 2.70
CA ALA A 112 16.12 -4.52 3.39
C ALA A 112 16.23 -3.32 2.44
N LEU A 113 17.09 -3.42 1.42
CA LEU A 113 17.23 -2.37 0.41
C LEU A 113 16.02 -2.32 -0.53
N LEU A 114 15.47 -3.48 -0.93
CA LEU A 114 14.23 -3.53 -1.71
C LEU A 114 13.08 -2.84 -0.98
N ILE A 115 12.89 -3.12 0.31
CA ILE A 115 11.86 -2.49 1.15
C ILE A 115 12.10 -0.98 1.22
N ALA A 116 13.35 -0.56 1.43
CA ALA A 116 13.70 0.87 1.49
C ALA A 116 13.38 1.58 0.17
N GLU A 117 13.80 1.01 -0.97
CA GLU A 117 13.52 1.57 -2.29
C GLU A 117 12.01 1.67 -2.58
N MET A 118 11.24 0.63 -2.26
CA MET A 118 9.77 0.67 -2.42
C MET A 118 9.14 1.81 -1.61
N ASN A 119 9.65 2.08 -0.41
CA ASN A 119 9.14 3.17 0.42
C ASN A 119 9.62 4.56 -0.05
N ILE A 120 10.87 4.67 -0.55
CA ILE A 120 11.44 5.93 -1.06
C ILE A 120 10.78 6.33 -2.37
N CYS A 121 10.53 5.37 -3.27
CA CYS A 121 9.89 5.62 -4.56
C CYS A 121 8.42 6.00 -4.44
N THR A 122 7.78 5.73 -3.32
CA THR A 122 6.38 6.11 -3.08
C THR A 122 6.33 7.54 -2.56
N LYS A 123 6.20 8.50 -3.48
CA LYS A 123 6.00 9.89 -3.08
C LYS A 123 4.64 10.05 -2.39
N THR A 124 4.66 10.42 -1.13
CA THR A 124 3.43 10.75 -0.41
C THR A 124 2.77 11.96 -1.07
N TRP A 125 1.51 11.83 -1.43
CA TRP A 125 0.74 12.95 -1.96
C TRP A 125 0.72 14.08 -0.93
N LYS A 126 0.98 15.28 -1.42
CA LYS A 126 0.78 16.52 -0.65
C LYS A 126 -0.68 16.93 -0.80
N GLY A 127 -1.15 17.79 0.08
CA GLY A 127 -2.52 18.30 -0.01
C GLY A 127 -2.86 18.90 -1.38
N SER A 128 -1.88 19.53 -2.07
CA SER A 128 -2.04 20.01 -3.44
C SER A 128 -2.37 18.92 -4.45
N ASP A 129 -1.83 17.73 -4.28
CA ASP A 129 -2.04 16.60 -5.19
C ASP A 129 -3.46 16.05 -5.03
N TYR A 130 -3.99 16.04 -3.80
CA TYR A 130 -5.38 15.66 -3.51
C TYR A 130 -6.41 16.63 -4.10
N MET A 131 -6.05 17.89 -4.31
CA MET A 131 -6.93 18.84 -5.00
C MET A 131 -6.84 18.69 -6.53
N ALA A 132 -5.68 18.35 -7.06
CA ALA A 132 -5.47 18.20 -8.50
C ALA A 132 -6.19 16.96 -9.09
N ALA A 133 -6.26 15.86 -8.33
CA ALA A 133 -6.87 14.62 -8.80
C ALA A 133 -8.38 14.76 -9.10
N PRO A 134 -9.24 15.33 -8.23
CA PRO A 134 -10.64 15.59 -8.55
C PRO A 134 -10.83 16.53 -9.74
N ALA A 135 -9.90 17.49 -9.95
CA ALA A 135 -9.96 18.42 -11.09
C ALA A 135 -10.00 17.71 -12.45
N MET A 136 -9.38 16.52 -12.54
CA MET A 136 -9.39 15.74 -13.77
C MET A 136 -10.74 15.05 -14.03
N ALA A 137 -11.54 14.81 -13.00
CA ALA A 137 -12.79 14.08 -13.06
C ALA A 137 -14.02 15.01 -13.17
N ILE A 138 -13.91 16.26 -12.72
CA ILE A 138 -15.02 17.23 -12.72
C ILE A 138 -15.23 17.71 -14.16
N LYS A 139 -16.37 17.35 -14.72
CA LYS A 139 -16.79 17.76 -16.07
C LYS A 139 -17.57 19.08 -16.10
N GLU A 140 -18.11 19.50 -14.97
CA GLU A 140 -18.91 20.71 -14.85
C GLU A 140 -18.18 21.75 -13.99
N THR A 141 -18.36 23.03 -14.31
CA THR A 141 -17.77 24.13 -13.56
C THR A 141 -18.40 24.21 -12.17
N ASN A 142 -17.56 24.19 -11.14
CA ASN A 142 -17.97 24.37 -9.76
C ASN A 142 -17.21 25.59 -9.20
N ALA A 143 -17.94 26.69 -9.01
CA ALA A 143 -17.34 27.95 -8.57
C ALA A 143 -16.51 27.87 -7.27
N ALA A 144 -16.93 27.04 -6.32
CA ALA A 144 -16.18 26.83 -5.09
C ALA A 144 -14.87 26.07 -5.34
N PHE A 145 -14.90 25.09 -6.24
CA PHE A 145 -13.72 24.33 -6.64
C PHE A 145 -12.73 25.19 -7.45
N ASP A 146 -13.25 25.96 -8.42
CA ASP A 146 -12.45 26.88 -9.24
C ASP A 146 -11.77 27.93 -8.34
N PHE A 147 -12.50 28.46 -7.35
CA PHE A 147 -11.94 29.37 -6.36
C PHE A 147 -10.86 28.71 -5.50
N ALA A 148 -11.08 27.48 -5.04
CA ALA A 148 -10.09 26.72 -4.28
C ALA A 148 -8.81 26.47 -5.09
N MET A 149 -8.94 26.14 -6.37
CA MET A 149 -7.81 25.95 -7.29
C MET A 149 -7.04 27.25 -7.54
N GLU A 150 -7.73 28.38 -7.62
CA GLU A 150 -7.09 29.70 -7.77
C GLU A 150 -6.30 30.09 -6.52
N LEU A 151 -6.85 29.85 -5.33
CA LEU A 151 -6.13 30.06 -4.05
C LEU A 151 -4.89 29.18 -3.96
N GLN A 152 -4.99 27.92 -4.43
CA GLN A 152 -3.85 27.01 -4.48
C GLN A 152 -2.75 27.52 -5.41
N ARG A 153 -3.07 28.01 -6.59
CA ARG A 153 -2.10 28.62 -7.53
C ARG A 153 -1.37 29.81 -6.90
N ARG A 154 -2.06 30.54 -6.02
CA ARG A 154 -1.49 31.65 -5.25
C ARG A 154 -0.73 31.22 -4.00
N ASN A 155 -0.51 29.92 -3.80
CA ASN A 155 0.21 29.31 -2.68
C ASN A 155 -0.41 29.56 -1.30
N PHE A 156 -1.74 29.72 -1.21
CA PHE A 156 -2.40 29.76 0.09
C PHE A 156 -2.32 28.38 0.78
N PRO A 157 -2.20 28.33 2.13
CA PRO A 157 -2.24 27.07 2.88
C PRO A 157 -3.56 26.33 2.66
N LEU A 158 -3.52 25.01 2.60
CA LEU A 158 -4.72 24.18 2.40
C LEU A 158 -5.79 24.41 3.46
N SER A 159 -5.40 24.63 4.73
CA SER A 159 -6.33 24.98 5.80
C SER A 159 -7.11 26.26 5.52
N THR A 160 -6.46 27.25 4.92
CA THR A 160 -7.10 28.50 4.49
C THR A 160 -8.04 28.26 3.31
N ILE A 161 -7.60 27.46 2.33
CA ILE A 161 -8.42 27.10 1.16
C ILE A 161 -9.66 26.33 1.60
N SER A 162 -9.51 25.34 2.49
CA SER A 162 -10.62 24.55 3.03
C SER A 162 -11.62 25.43 3.79
N LEU A 163 -11.12 26.33 4.64
CA LEU A 163 -11.98 27.27 5.37
C LEU A 163 -12.81 28.16 4.43
N TRP A 164 -12.19 28.72 3.41
CA TRP A 164 -12.84 29.68 2.51
C TRP A 164 -13.74 29.01 1.46
N ALA A 165 -13.33 27.85 0.93
CA ALA A 165 -14.10 27.16 -0.09
C ALA A 165 -15.20 26.24 0.49
N CYS A 166 -14.98 25.64 1.67
CA CYS A 166 -15.85 24.62 2.26
C CYS A 166 -16.43 25.02 3.63
N GLY A 167 -16.01 26.15 4.19
CA GLY A 167 -16.50 26.66 5.49
C GLY A 167 -15.98 25.89 6.72
N ASN A 168 -15.02 24.98 6.55
CA ASN A 168 -14.42 24.24 7.66
C ASN A 168 -12.92 23.96 7.41
N ASN A 169 -12.18 23.65 8.50
CA ASN A 169 -10.74 23.38 8.45
C ASN A 169 -10.39 21.89 8.31
N LYS A 170 -11.38 21.01 8.08
CA LYS A 170 -11.16 19.58 7.97
C LYS A 170 -11.22 19.20 6.49
N LEU A 171 -10.07 18.92 5.93
CA LEU A 171 -9.87 18.15 4.72
C LEU A 171 -9.50 16.72 5.11
#